data_c823eff51ec4fac7496e9007daf4294b
#
_entry.id   c823eff51ec4fac7496e9007daf4294b
#
_cell.length_a   1.000
_cell.length_b   1.000
_cell.length_c   1.000
_cell.angle_alpha   90.00
_cell.angle_beta   90.00
_cell.angle_gamma   90.00
#
_symmetry.space_group_name_H-M   'P 1'
#
loop_
_entity.id
_entity.type
_entity.pdbx_description
1 polymer ?
#
loop_
_entity_poly.entity_id
_entity_poly.type
_entity_poly.pdbx_seq_one_letter_code
_entity_poly.pdbx_strand_id
1 'polypeptide(L)'
;MSAESGISTFRDAGGLWDKYPVEQVATPEGYAANPQLVTDFYNVRRKQLLDVKPNRGHELVAELEKHFHVTVITQNVDNLHERAGSTEVIHLHGELTKVTSSWQPNNPKYIKELKPEEFEVKIGDTAADGSQLRPFIVWFGEAVPMIET
;
A
#
# COMPACT_ATOMS: atom_id res chain seq x y z
N MET A 1 -2.67 -9.68 10.82
CA MET A 1 -3.99 -10.06 10.28
C MET A 1 -3.90 -10.54 8.84
N SER A 2 -3.37 -9.75 7.92
CA SER A 2 -3.34 -10.10 6.49
C SER A 2 -2.41 -11.26 6.12
N ALA A 3 -1.44 -11.63 6.97
CA ALA A 3 -0.59 -12.80 6.76
C ALA A 3 -1.40 -14.09 6.59
N GLU A 4 -2.53 -14.21 7.27
CA GLU A 4 -3.43 -15.37 7.17
C GLU A 4 -4.16 -15.44 5.83
N SER A 5 -4.16 -14.37 5.05
CA SER A 5 -4.66 -14.36 3.67
C SER A 5 -3.61 -14.76 2.65
N GLY A 6 -2.35 -14.96 3.07
CA GLY A 6 -1.25 -15.35 2.20
C GLY A 6 -0.32 -14.22 1.80
N ILE A 7 -0.47 -13.02 2.39
CA ILE A 7 0.43 -11.90 2.13
C ILE A 7 1.73 -12.09 2.91
N SER A 8 2.87 -11.89 2.24
CA SER A 8 4.18 -11.95 2.87
C SER A 8 4.31 -10.87 3.94
N THR A 9 4.83 -11.26 5.11
CA THR A 9 5.14 -10.32 6.19
C THR A 9 6.49 -9.65 5.93
N PHE A 10 6.72 -8.49 6.57
CA PHE A 10 7.98 -7.76 6.42
C PHE A 10 9.00 -8.15 7.48
N ARG A 11 8.60 -8.19 8.75
CA ARG A 11 9.52 -8.28 9.90
C ARG A 11 9.73 -9.68 10.44
N ASP A 12 8.84 -10.61 10.12
CA ASP A 12 8.96 -11.98 10.61
C ASP A 12 10.18 -12.69 9.98
N ALA A 13 10.69 -13.73 10.63
CA ALA A 13 11.74 -14.56 10.07
C ALA A 13 11.30 -15.12 8.71
N GLY A 14 12.13 -14.98 7.68
CA GLY A 14 11.77 -15.32 6.30
C GLY A 14 10.86 -14.31 5.62
N GLY A 15 10.53 -13.17 6.27
CA GLY A 15 9.74 -12.10 5.70
C GLY A 15 10.50 -11.26 4.68
N LEU A 16 9.86 -10.19 4.20
CA LEU A 16 10.41 -9.39 3.09
C LEU A 16 11.70 -8.65 3.46
N TRP A 17 11.86 -8.22 4.72
CA TRP A 17 13.08 -7.53 5.15
C TRP A 17 14.32 -8.43 5.15
N ASP A 18 14.15 -9.76 5.21
CA ASP A 18 15.25 -10.69 5.08
C ASP A 18 15.80 -10.78 3.65
N LYS A 19 14.94 -10.52 2.64
CA LYS A 19 15.30 -10.57 1.22
C LYS A 19 15.64 -9.20 0.66
N TYR A 20 14.96 -8.17 1.13
CA TYR A 20 15.08 -6.79 0.65
C TYR A 20 15.32 -5.88 1.84
N PRO A 21 16.54 -5.35 2.01
CA PRO A 21 16.82 -4.40 3.08
C PRO A 21 15.85 -3.21 3.02
N VAL A 22 15.32 -2.83 4.18
CA VAL A 22 14.32 -1.76 4.28
C VAL A 22 14.81 -0.44 3.68
N GLU A 23 16.10 -0.15 3.82
CA GLU A 23 16.73 1.07 3.29
C GLU A 23 16.70 1.13 1.78
N GLN A 24 16.62 0.00 1.09
CA GLN A 24 16.60 -0.06 -0.37
C GLN A 24 15.20 0.08 -0.97
N VAL A 25 14.18 -0.41 -0.27
CA VAL A 25 12.82 -0.50 -0.84
C VAL A 25 11.77 0.32 -0.11
N ALA A 26 12.06 0.86 1.06
CA ALA A 26 11.09 1.59 1.88
C ALA A 26 11.64 2.92 2.42
N THR A 27 12.49 3.58 1.65
CA THR A 27 12.99 4.93 1.95
C THR A 27 13.04 5.77 0.68
N PRO A 28 12.90 7.10 0.79
CA PRO A 28 13.10 8.00 -0.36
C PRO A 28 14.50 7.87 -0.97
N GLU A 29 15.51 7.68 -0.13
CA GLU A 29 16.91 7.51 -0.55
C GLU A 29 17.10 6.24 -1.38
N GLY A 30 16.47 5.13 -0.96
CA GLY A 30 16.50 3.86 -1.70
C GLY A 30 15.83 4.00 -3.07
N TYR A 31 14.71 4.71 -3.12
CA TYR A 31 14.03 4.99 -4.38
C TYR A 31 14.88 5.85 -5.31
N ALA A 32 15.51 6.91 -4.79
CA ALA A 32 16.39 7.76 -5.59
C ALA A 32 17.61 6.98 -6.13
N ALA A 33 18.16 6.07 -5.33
CA ALA A 33 19.32 5.27 -5.71
C ALA A 33 19.00 4.21 -6.77
N ASN A 34 17.83 3.57 -6.68
CA ASN A 34 17.43 2.52 -7.63
C ASN A 34 15.90 2.48 -7.79
N PRO A 35 15.33 3.42 -8.58
CA PRO A 35 13.89 3.48 -8.76
C PRO A 35 13.31 2.22 -9.43
N GLN A 36 14.06 1.55 -10.30
CA GLN A 36 13.60 0.32 -10.95
C GLN A 36 13.39 -0.80 -9.93
N LEU A 37 14.36 -1.02 -9.03
CA LEU A 37 14.24 -2.03 -7.98
C LEU A 37 13.02 -1.80 -7.11
N VAL A 38 12.80 -0.56 -6.68
CA VAL A 38 11.68 -0.20 -5.81
C VAL A 38 10.35 -0.36 -6.55
N THR A 39 10.29 0.09 -7.79
CA THR A 39 9.09 -0.07 -8.62
C THR A 39 8.73 -1.54 -8.81
N ASP A 40 9.70 -2.37 -9.13
CA ASP A 40 9.50 -3.82 -9.31
C ASP A 40 9.06 -4.49 -8.01
N PHE A 41 9.66 -4.10 -6.88
CA PHE A 41 9.30 -4.63 -5.56
C PHE A 41 7.81 -4.41 -5.26
N TYR A 42 7.30 -3.20 -5.46
CA TYR A 42 5.89 -2.90 -5.20
C TYR A 42 4.95 -3.47 -6.26
N ASN A 43 5.38 -3.59 -7.51
CA ASN A 43 4.60 -4.27 -8.55
C ASN A 43 4.34 -5.74 -8.18
N VAL A 44 5.35 -6.45 -7.69
CA VAL A 44 5.22 -7.84 -7.23
C VAL A 44 4.25 -7.93 -6.05
N ARG A 45 4.34 -7.00 -5.09
CA ARG A 45 3.42 -6.96 -3.94
C ARG A 45 1.99 -6.67 -4.40
N ARG A 46 1.81 -5.77 -5.35
CA ARG A 46 0.50 -5.43 -5.90
C ARG A 46 -0.13 -6.61 -6.63
N LYS A 47 0.66 -7.33 -7.41
CA LYS A 47 0.22 -8.55 -8.08
C LYS A 47 -0.19 -9.63 -7.08
N GLN A 48 0.61 -9.84 -6.04
CA GLN A 48 0.28 -10.79 -4.97
C GLN A 48 -1.07 -10.46 -4.33
N LEU A 49 -1.35 -9.17 -4.11
CA LEU A 49 -2.60 -8.72 -3.50
C LEU A 49 -3.81 -9.09 -4.35
N LEU A 50 -3.68 -9.16 -5.66
CA LEU A 50 -4.77 -9.57 -6.55
C LEU A 50 -5.14 -11.04 -6.38
N ASP A 51 -4.20 -11.88 -5.97
CA ASP A 51 -4.38 -13.33 -5.87
C ASP A 51 -4.86 -13.80 -4.48
N VAL A 52 -4.86 -12.91 -3.48
CA VAL A 52 -5.29 -13.24 -2.13
C VAL A 52 -6.71 -12.75 -1.87
N LYS A 53 -7.33 -13.28 -0.81
CA LYS A 53 -8.69 -12.95 -0.40
C LYS A 53 -8.72 -12.48 1.05
N PRO A 54 -9.71 -11.67 1.43
CA PRO A 54 -9.95 -11.37 2.84
C PRO A 54 -10.10 -12.68 3.64
N ASN A 55 -9.57 -12.67 4.85
CA ASN A 55 -9.77 -13.78 5.76
C ASN A 55 -10.97 -13.55 6.69
N ARG A 56 -11.26 -14.53 7.54
CA ARG A 56 -12.41 -14.45 8.45
C ARG A 56 -12.33 -13.23 9.39
N GLY A 57 -11.13 -12.82 9.80
CA GLY A 57 -10.94 -11.61 10.61
C GLY A 57 -11.43 -10.36 9.90
N HIS A 58 -11.08 -10.18 8.64
CA HIS A 58 -11.56 -9.05 7.83
C HIS A 58 -13.09 -9.08 7.69
N GLU A 59 -13.66 -10.25 7.45
CA GLU A 59 -15.11 -10.42 7.29
C GLU A 59 -15.86 -10.10 8.58
N LEU A 60 -15.34 -10.53 9.74
CA LEU A 60 -15.95 -10.26 11.05
C LEU A 60 -15.94 -8.77 11.37
N VAL A 61 -14.86 -8.06 11.07
CA VAL A 61 -14.81 -6.60 11.26
C VAL A 61 -15.88 -5.91 10.40
N ALA A 62 -16.05 -6.33 9.16
CA ALA A 62 -17.09 -5.79 8.28
C ALA A 62 -18.50 -6.11 8.81
N GLU A 63 -18.71 -7.32 9.34
CA GLU A 63 -20.00 -7.73 9.93
C GLU A 63 -20.40 -6.88 11.13
N LEU A 64 -19.44 -6.35 11.89
CA LEU A 64 -19.74 -5.47 13.02
C LEU A 64 -20.52 -4.22 12.60
N GLU A 65 -20.41 -3.79 11.36
CA GLU A 65 -21.14 -2.60 10.86
C GLU A 65 -22.66 -2.79 10.86
N LYS A 66 -23.15 -4.02 10.96
CA LYS A 66 -24.57 -4.32 11.10
C LYS A 66 -25.14 -3.83 12.45
N HIS A 67 -24.29 -3.64 13.44
CA HIS A 67 -24.66 -3.30 14.82
C HIS A 67 -24.01 -2.04 15.35
N PHE A 68 -22.90 -1.61 14.73
CA PHE A 68 -22.09 -0.50 15.23
C PHE A 68 -21.66 0.42 14.08
N HIS A 69 -21.36 1.67 14.41
CA HIS A 69 -20.53 2.49 13.53
C HIS A 69 -19.08 2.05 13.73
N VAL A 70 -18.45 1.55 12.68
CA VAL A 70 -17.09 1.00 12.76
C VAL A 70 -16.14 1.79 11.89
N THR A 71 -15.09 2.34 12.49
CA THR A 71 -13.96 2.92 11.77
C THR A 71 -12.76 1.98 11.93
N VAL A 72 -12.21 1.52 10.83
CA VAL A 72 -10.98 0.72 10.82
C VAL A 72 -9.80 1.64 10.63
N ILE A 73 -8.85 1.61 11.57
CA ILE A 73 -7.58 2.34 11.44
C ILE A 73 -6.49 1.27 11.34
N THR A 74 -5.77 1.24 10.23
CA THR A 74 -4.80 0.18 9.95
C THR A 74 -3.47 0.76 9.48
N GLN A 75 -2.39 0.07 9.86
CA GLN A 75 -1.06 0.31 9.31
C GLN A 75 -0.81 -0.55 8.05
N ASN A 76 -1.71 -1.50 7.77
CA ASN A 76 -1.60 -2.35 6.58
C ASN A 76 -1.93 -1.55 5.32
N VAL A 77 -1.25 -1.88 4.25
CA VAL A 77 -1.39 -1.19 2.96
C VAL A 77 -2.27 -1.95 1.97
N ASP A 78 -2.72 -3.14 2.33
CA ASP A 78 -3.65 -3.93 1.51
C ASP A 78 -5.08 -3.40 1.59
N ASN A 79 -5.91 -3.81 0.64
CA ASN A 79 -7.32 -3.42 0.56
C ASN A 79 -8.28 -4.53 1.05
N LEU A 80 -7.81 -5.43 1.91
CA LEU A 80 -8.60 -6.59 2.31
C LEU A 80 -9.80 -6.20 3.20
N HIS A 81 -9.67 -5.18 4.03
CA HIS A 81 -10.82 -4.68 4.80
C HIS A 81 -11.93 -4.18 3.88
N GLU A 82 -11.60 -3.37 2.89
CA GLU A 82 -12.57 -2.85 1.92
C GLU A 82 -13.20 -3.98 1.10
N ARG A 83 -12.38 -4.94 0.66
CA ARG A 83 -12.88 -6.09 -0.11
C ARG A 83 -13.78 -7.01 0.71
N ALA A 84 -13.63 -7.03 2.03
CA ALA A 84 -14.51 -7.76 2.93
C ALA A 84 -15.83 -7.02 3.21
N GLY A 85 -15.91 -5.73 2.87
CA GLY A 85 -17.12 -4.94 3.03
C GLY A 85 -17.05 -3.79 4.03
N SER A 86 -15.91 -3.55 4.68
CA SER A 86 -15.73 -2.40 5.57
C SER A 86 -15.86 -1.10 4.76
N THR A 87 -16.64 -0.15 5.26
CA THR A 87 -16.98 1.08 4.52
C THR A 87 -16.15 2.30 4.93
N GLU A 88 -15.54 2.26 6.11
CA GLU A 88 -14.70 3.35 6.63
C GLU A 88 -13.37 2.79 7.10
N VAL A 89 -12.35 2.91 6.25
CA VAL A 89 -11.01 2.39 6.52
C VAL A 89 -9.99 3.51 6.34
N ILE A 90 -9.19 3.75 7.38
CA ILE A 90 -8.11 4.73 7.37
C ILE A 90 -6.78 3.99 7.29
N HIS A 91 -6.04 4.22 6.21
CA HIS A 91 -4.72 3.63 5.98
C HIS A 91 -3.62 4.60 6.40
N LEU A 92 -3.04 4.39 7.57
CA LEU A 92 -2.01 5.29 8.10
C LEU A 92 -0.71 5.30 7.28
N HIS A 93 -0.38 4.19 6.63
CA HIS A 93 0.86 4.04 5.86
C HIS A 93 0.64 4.05 4.35
N GLY A 94 -0.51 4.54 3.89
CA GLY A 94 -0.86 4.55 2.48
C GLY A 94 -1.56 3.28 2.02
N GLU A 95 -1.68 3.13 0.70
CA GLU A 95 -2.42 2.01 0.09
C GLU A 95 -1.66 1.48 -1.12
N LEU A 96 -1.42 0.17 -1.11
CA LEU A 96 -0.65 -0.50 -2.17
C LEU A 96 -1.35 -0.42 -3.54
N THR A 97 -2.68 -0.32 -3.56
CA THR A 97 -3.46 -0.18 -4.80
C THR A 97 -3.42 1.21 -5.41
N LYS A 98 -2.78 2.17 -4.74
CA LYS A 98 -2.69 3.55 -5.20
C LYS A 98 -1.28 3.95 -5.56
N VAL A 99 -1.19 4.90 -6.48
CA VAL A 99 0.06 5.56 -6.90
C VAL A 99 -0.07 7.06 -6.73
N THR A 100 1.05 7.76 -6.73
CA THR A 100 1.08 9.21 -6.55
C THR A 100 2.29 9.84 -7.24
N SER A 101 2.34 11.17 -7.18
CA SER A 101 3.48 11.97 -7.64
C SER A 101 4.72 11.72 -6.79
N SER A 102 5.89 11.62 -7.44
CA SER A 102 7.17 11.57 -6.72
C SER A 102 7.57 12.91 -6.12
N TRP A 103 7.07 14.02 -6.66
CA TRP A 103 7.38 15.36 -6.16
C TRP A 103 6.45 15.80 -5.04
N GLN A 104 5.18 15.39 -5.09
CA GLN A 104 4.14 15.76 -4.13
C GLN A 104 3.34 14.52 -3.71
N PRO A 105 3.95 13.57 -3.00
CA PRO A 105 3.33 12.25 -2.77
C PRO A 105 2.05 12.30 -1.93
N ASN A 106 1.88 13.32 -1.10
CA ASN A 106 0.71 13.44 -0.23
C ASN A 106 -0.35 14.40 -0.77
N ASN A 107 -0.14 14.96 -1.95
CA ASN A 107 -1.14 15.85 -2.56
C ASN A 107 -2.28 15.02 -3.14
N PRO A 108 -3.51 15.14 -2.61
CA PRO A 108 -4.66 14.34 -3.08
C PRO A 108 -4.93 14.46 -4.58
N LYS A 109 -4.55 15.58 -5.18
CA LYS A 109 -4.70 15.82 -6.62
C LYS A 109 -3.98 14.76 -7.47
N TYR A 110 -2.87 14.20 -6.96
CA TYR A 110 -2.02 13.27 -7.70
C TYR A 110 -2.17 11.83 -7.23
N ILE A 111 -2.94 11.58 -6.18
CA ILE A 111 -3.19 10.23 -5.69
C ILE A 111 -4.23 9.57 -6.59
N LYS A 112 -3.87 8.42 -7.15
CA LYS A 112 -4.71 7.70 -8.11
C LYS A 112 -4.80 6.24 -7.74
N GLU A 113 -6.02 5.69 -7.78
CA GLU A 113 -6.20 4.24 -7.63
C GLU A 113 -5.96 3.53 -8.96
N LEU A 114 -5.21 2.43 -8.90
CA LEU A 114 -4.97 1.58 -10.05
C LEU A 114 -6.08 0.53 -10.16
N LYS A 115 -6.54 0.28 -11.38
CA LYS A 115 -7.40 -0.88 -11.66
C LYS A 115 -6.58 -2.16 -11.57
N PRO A 116 -7.19 -3.33 -11.31
CA PRO A 116 -6.45 -4.60 -11.24
C PRO A 116 -5.57 -4.88 -12.47
N GLU A 117 -6.03 -4.55 -13.66
CA GLU A 117 -5.28 -4.72 -14.90
C GLU A 117 -4.12 -3.74 -15.07
N GLU A 118 -4.09 -2.66 -14.26
CA GLU A 118 -3.06 -1.63 -14.28
C GLU A 118 -2.03 -1.80 -13.16
N PHE A 119 -1.96 -2.98 -12.54
CA PHE A 119 -1.11 -3.19 -11.35
C PHE A 119 0.37 -2.92 -11.58
N GLU A 120 0.84 -3.00 -12.81
CA GLU A 120 2.25 -2.82 -13.15
C GLU A 120 2.54 -1.37 -13.51
N VAL A 121 3.34 -0.71 -12.68
CA VAL A 121 3.87 0.63 -12.95
C VAL A 121 5.25 0.49 -13.57
N LYS A 122 5.55 1.30 -14.59
CA LYS A 122 6.84 1.29 -15.29
C LYS A 122 7.57 2.60 -15.07
N ILE A 123 8.90 2.54 -15.10
CA ILE A 123 9.71 3.76 -15.15
C ILE A 123 9.39 4.49 -16.45
N GLY A 124 9.04 5.75 -16.35
CA GLY A 124 8.51 6.56 -17.44
C GLY A 124 7.03 6.87 -17.34
N ASP A 125 6.28 6.13 -16.51
CA ASP A 125 4.90 6.47 -16.19
C ASP A 125 4.88 7.69 -15.28
N THR A 126 4.16 8.74 -15.67
CA THR A 126 4.20 10.01 -14.96
C THR A 126 2.85 10.40 -14.36
N ALA A 127 2.93 11.11 -13.24
CA ALA A 127 1.79 11.80 -12.66
C ALA A 127 1.44 13.07 -13.47
N ALA A 128 0.32 13.70 -13.15
CA ALA A 128 -0.12 14.91 -13.84
C ALA A 128 0.86 16.10 -13.74
N ASP A 129 1.73 16.09 -12.72
CA ASP A 129 2.81 17.10 -12.56
C ASP A 129 4.08 16.79 -13.36
N GLY A 130 4.10 15.67 -14.08
CA GLY A 130 5.26 15.23 -14.87
C GLY A 130 6.27 14.37 -14.10
N SER A 131 6.10 14.19 -12.79
CA SER A 131 7.00 13.33 -12.01
C SER A 131 6.70 11.85 -12.21
N GLN A 132 7.71 11.00 -11.96
CA GLN A 132 7.52 9.56 -12.00
C GLN A 132 6.41 9.12 -11.04
N LEU A 133 5.49 8.29 -11.48
CA LEU A 133 4.52 7.63 -10.60
C LEU A 133 5.25 6.71 -9.63
N ARG A 134 4.90 6.84 -8.35
CA ARG A 134 5.44 6.00 -7.28
C ARG A 134 4.28 5.37 -6.48
N PRO A 135 4.56 4.29 -5.71
CA PRO A 135 3.55 3.72 -4.81
C PRO A 135 3.10 4.76 -3.78
N PHE A 136 1.80 4.82 -3.51
CA PHE A 136 1.25 5.63 -2.41
C PHE A 136 1.44 4.89 -1.09
N ILE A 137 2.69 4.73 -0.70
CA ILE A 137 3.13 4.07 0.53
C ILE A 137 3.96 5.08 1.32
N VAL A 138 3.71 5.20 2.62
CA VAL A 138 4.53 6.04 3.50
C VAL A 138 5.83 5.30 3.79
N TRP A 139 6.94 5.84 3.31
CA TRP A 139 8.27 5.28 3.55
C TRP A 139 8.87 5.86 4.84
N PHE A 140 9.86 5.15 5.37
CA PHE A 140 10.58 5.61 6.56
C PHE A 140 11.20 6.98 6.31
N GLY A 141 10.96 7.92 7.23
CA GLY A 141 11.40 9.31 7.10
C GLY A 141 10.37 10.23 6.46
N GLU A 142 9.29 9.71 5.88
CA GLU A 142 8.22 10.52 5.32
C GLU A 142 7.12 10.84 6.34
N ALA A 143 6.40 11.94 6.12
CA ALA A 143 5.26 12.31 6.94
C ALA A 143 4.10 11.32 6.74
N VAL A 144 3.35 11.06 7.81
CA VAL A 144 2.15 10.20 7.79
C VAL A 144 0.93 11.11 7.56
N PRO A 145 0.35 11.12 6.32
CA PRO A 145 -0.65 12.13 5.96
C PRO A 145 -1.98 11.99 6.68
N MET A 146 -2.33 10.77 7.15
CA MET A 146 -3.62 10.50 7.77
C MET A 146 -3.60 10.54 9.29
N ILE A 147 -2.49 10.93 9.92
CA ILE A 147 -2.36 10.86 11.38
C ILE A 147 -3.24 11.90 12.10
N GLU A 148 -3.57 12.99 11.42
CA GLU A 148 -4.39 14.07 11.96
C GLU A 148 -5.87 13.93 11.57
N THR A 149 -6.23 12.87 10.89
CA THR A 149 -7.61 12.56 10.51
C THR A 149 -8.35 11.83 11.62
#